data_1b82746cf00309a16e3ec803ef75db3a
#
_entry.id   1b82746cf00309a16e3ec803ef75db3a
#
_cell.length_a   1.000
_cell.length_b   1.000
_cell.length_c   1.000
_cell.angle_alpha   90.00
_cell.angle_beta   90.00
_cell.angle_gamma   90.00
#
_symmetry.space_group_name_H-M   'P 1'
#
loop_
_entity.id
_entity.type
_entity.pdbx_description
1 polymer ?
#
loop_
_entity_poly.entity_id
_entity_poly.type
_entity_poly.pdbx_seq_one_letter_code
_entity_poly.pdbx_strand_id
1 'polypeptide(L)'
;KNIGLTPSGDDNGFTQKLVIRKSLLNNTSSVAILKDKSGNTDSLVFARDFIPVPHPLMESANADGQLVFAGYGVDIAGGYSDYKDIDVKGKIVVLINGAPPGLISTLTAHFSNAGNKTTTAFTKGAHGVIIINPLSRGGTNLNPAIQSNTALNPGKTIAYGRGFVGNLKTVLNGTAPLLRKIFLNSGKNMEQVLADLKNGKASSFELPYSIAVSYQTTHTDFVSHNILGLIPGSDPVLKNEYVVHSAHLDHLGIGRVVNGDSIYNGAHDNASGVASLLEIARVYRSSGAKPKRSV
;
A
#
# COMPACT_ATOMS: atom_id res chain seq x y z
N LYS A 1 2.61 30.21 -20.16
CA LYS A 1 2.91 31.65 -19.88
C LYS A 1 3.73 31.73 -18.62
N ASN A 2 4.78 32.54 -18.62
CA ASN A 2 5.70 32.64 -17.51
C ASN A 2 5.04 33.35 -16.30
N ILE A 3 4.81 32.61 -15.21
CA ILE A 3 4.29 33.14 -13.94
C ILE A 3 5.41 33.91 -13.20
N GLY A 4 6.67 33.77 -13.62
CA GLY A 4 7.81 34.44 -13.01
C GLY A 4 8.34 33.70 -11.73
N LEU A 5 8.11 32.41 -11.60
CA LEU A 5 8.74 31.59 -10.57
C LEU A 5 10.22 31.37 -10.86
N THR A 6 11.00 31.20 -9.81
CA THR A 6 12.39 30.76 -9.91
C THR A 6 12.44 29.26 -10.12
N PRO A 7 13.22 28.74 -11.07
CA PRO A 7 13.47 27.32 -11.19
C PRO A 7 14.05 26.71 -9.87
N SER A 8 13.58 25.54 -9.48
CA SER A 8 14.04 24.86 -8.25
C SER A 8 14.15 23.33 -8.43
N GLY A 9 14.21 22.88 -9.68
CA GLY A 9 14.45 21.49 -10.03
C GLY A 9 15.92 21.22 -10.35
N ASP A 10 16.17 20.11 -11.03
CA ASP A 10 17.50 19.68 -11.42
C ASP A 10 18.11 20.65 -12.46
N ASP A 11 19.43 20.76 -12.44
CA ASP A 11 20.21 21.57 -13.39
C ASP A 11 19.72 23.05 -13.52
N ASN A 12 19.25 23.63 -12.41
CA ASN A 12 18.61 24.95 -12.37
C ASN A 12 17.37 25.07 -13.26
N GLY A 13 16.73 23.94 -13.59
CA GLY A 13 15.48 23.85 -14.33
C GLY A 13 14.25 23.80 -13.41
N PHE A 14 13.07 23.66 -14.03
CA PHE A 14 11.81 23.47 -13.32
C PHE A 14 11.50 22.00 -13.05
N THR A 15 12.25 21.06 -13.61
CA THR A 15 11.97 19.63 -13.52
C THR A 15 12.88 18.95 -12.49
N GLN A 16 12.30 18.07 -11.67
CA GLN A 16 13.02 17.13 -10.82
C GLN A 16 12.78 15.72 -11.35
N LYS A 17 13.85 15.08 -11.79
CA LYS A 17 13.80 13.72 -12.35
C LYS A 17 13.51 12.70 -11.27
N LEU A 18 12.57 11.81 -11.56
CA LEU A 18 12.22 10.65 -10.74
C LEU A 18 12.38 9.38 -11.56
N VAL A 19 12.98 8.35 -10.97
CA VAL A 19 12.95 7.00 -11.54
C VAL A 19 11.84 6.22 -10.85
N ILE A 20 10.88 5.74 -11.62
CA ILE A 20 9.77 4.95 -11.15
C ILE A 20 9.95 3.53 -11.65
N ARG A 21 9.94 2.57 -10.74
CA ARG A 21 10.00 1.14 -11.07
C ARG A 21 8.60 0.57 -11.22
N LYS A 22 8.34 -0.03 -12.35
CA LYS A 22 7.20 -0.88 -12.61
C LYS A 22 7.59 -2.33 -12.34
N SER A 23 6.92 -2.97 -11.40
CA SER A 23 7.14 -4.38 -11.06
C SER A 23 5.95 -5.20 -11.55
N LEU A 24 6.20 -6.21 -12.36
CA LEU A 24 5.19 -7.09 -12.94
C LEU A 24 5.33 -8.48 -12.34
N LEU A 25 4.24 -9.01 -11.77
CA LEU A 25 4.18 -10.38 -11.29
C LEU A 25 4.13 -11.36 -12.45
N ASN A 26 4.96 -12.39 -12.41
CA ASN A 26 4.79 -13.56 -13.25
C ASN A 26 3.80 -14.52 -12.56
N ASN A 27 2.57 -14.55 -13.07
CA ASN A 27 1.48 -15.32 -12.47
C ASN A 27 1.73 -16.83 -12.46
N THR A 28 2.39 -17.35 -13.50
CA THR A 28 2.66 -18.79 -13.66
C THR A 28 3.76 -19.31 -12.75
N SER A 29 4.62 -18.42 -12.25
CA SER A 29 5.70 -18.76 -11.30
C SER A 29 5.27 -18.63 -9.83
N SER A 30 4.03 -18.20 -9.57
CA SER A 30 3.55 -17.93 -8.21
C SER A 30 3.10 -19.23 -7.55
N VAL A 31 3.85 -19.67 -6.55
CA VAL A 31 3.58 -20.88 -5.76
C VAL A 31 3.45 -20.51 -4.29
N ALA A 32 2.46 -21.07 -3.61
CA ALA A 32 2.36 -21.00 -2.16
C ALA A 32 1.87 -22.35 -1.60
N ILE A 33 2.54 -22.83 -0.57
CA ILE A 33 2.27 -24.13 0.06
C ILE A 33 2.09 -23.91 1.56
N LEU A 34 0.94 -24.30 2.08
CA LEU A 34 0.73 -24.43 3.52
C LEU A 34 1.28 -25.79 4.00
N LYS A 35 1.86 -25.77 5.20
CA LYS A 35 2.31 -26.98 5.89
C LYS A 35 1.76 -26.97 7.32
N ASP A 36 1.07 -28.02 7.73
CA ASP A 36 0.58 -28.19 9.10
C ASP A 36 1.68 -28.72 10.05
N LYS A 37 1.37 -28.79 11.35
CA LYS A 37 2.30 -29.29 12.36
C LYS A 37 2.67 -30.78 12.19
N SER A 38 1.85 -31.55 11.48
CA SER A 38 2.09 -32.98 11.19
C SER A 38 2.94 -33.16 9.93
N GLY A 39 3.26 -32.06 9.22
CA GLY A 39 4.05 -32.10 7.99
C GLY A 39 3.21 -32.25 6.71
N ASN A 40 1.89 -32.35 6.79
CA ASN A 40 1.03 -32.40 5.62
C ASN A 40 1.05 -31.05 4.90
N THR A 41 1.02 -31.10 3.57
CA THR A 41 1.08 -29.91 2.72
C THR A 41 -0.21 -29.71 1.93
N ASP A 42 -0.64 -28.45 1.76
CA ASP A 42 -1.75 -28.04 0.90
C ASP A 42 -1.27 -26.93 -0.06
N SER A 43 -1.31 -27.21 -1.35
CA SER A 43 -0.94 -26.23 -2.38
C SER A 43 -2.07 -25.22 -2.56
N LEU A 44 -1.76 -23.96 -2.33
CA LEU A 44 -2.70 -22.87 -2.54
C LEU A 44 -2.85 -22.56 -4.03
N VAL A 45 -4.05 -22.20 -4.44
CA VAL A 45 -4.36 -21.88 -5.83
C VAL A 45 -4.26 -20.38 -6.06
N PHE A 46 -3.39 -19.98 -6.98
CA PHE A 46 -3.24 -18.59 -7.39
C PHE A 46 -4.59 -17.98 -7.82
N ALA A 47 -4.83 -16.71 -7.46
CA ALA A 47 -6.05 -15.94 -7.67
C ALA A 47 -7.29 -16.44 -6.92
N ARG A 48 -7.36 -17.70 -6.49
CA ARG A 48 -8.43 -18.21 -5.62
C ARG A 48 -8.11 -18.02 -4.13
N ASP A 49 -6.89 -18.37 -3.73
CA ASP A 49 -6.46 -18.35 -2.33
C ASP A 49 -5.56 -17.14 -2.05
N PHE A 50 -4.66 -16.79 -2.97
CA PHE A 50 -3.69 -15.72 -2.80
C PHE A 50 -3.26 -15.06 -4.11
N ILE A 51 -2.76 -13.83 -4.00
CA ILE A 51 -2.02 -13.13 -5.07
C ILE A 51 -0.82 -12.44 -4.41
N PRO A 52 0.42 -12.73 -4.81
CA PRO A 52 1.57 -11.97 -4.36
C PRO A 52 1.52 -10.52 -4.83
N VAL A 53 2.00 -9.61 -4.00
CA VAL A 53 2.33 -8.25 -4.43
C VAL A 53 3.72 -8.32 -5.07
N PRO A 54 3.91 -7.83 -6.32
CA PRO A 54 5.19 -7.86 -6.98
C PRO A 54 6.26 -7.19 -6.13
N HIS A 55 7.40 -7.86 -5.92
CA HIS A 55 8.47 -7.30 -5.09
C HIS A 55 9.19 -6.18 -5.85
N PRO A 56 9.32 -4.95 -5.28
CA PRO A 56 9.87 -3.81 -6.02
C PRO A 56 11.39 -3.86 -6.20
N LEU A 57 12.09 -4.67 -5.40
CA LEU A 57 13.56 -4.71 -5.39
C LEU A 57 14.14 -6.05 -5.84
N MET A 58 13.36 -7.14 -5.77
CA MET A 58 13.83 -8.49 -6.09
C MET A 58 13.02 -9.09 -7.23
N GLU A 59 13.72 -9.66 -8.20
CA GLU A 59 13.08 -10.37 -9.32
C GLU A 59 12.60 -11.77 -8.93
N SER A 60 13.16 -12.34 -7.87
CA SER A 60 12.73 -13.60 -7.27
C SER A 60 12.49 -13.39 -5.78
N ALA A 61 11.29 -13.65 -5.32
CA ALA A 61 10.93 -13.60 -3.92
C ALA A 61 10.65 -15.01 -3.40
N ASN A 62 11.37 -15.38 -2.33
CA ASN A 62 11.18 -16.62 -1.59
C ASN A 62 11.02 -16.29 -0.12
N ALA A 63 9.94 -16.75 0.47
CA ALA A 63 9.66 -16.56 1.89
C ALA A 63 9.02 -17.80 2.47
N ASP A 64 9.43 -18.15 3.66
CA ASP A 64 8.80 -19.19 4.48
C ASP A 64 8.69 -18.73 5.91
N GLY A 65 7.76 -19.28 6.65
CA GLY A 65 7.60 -18.97 8.06
C GLY A 65 6.30 -19.48 8.66
N GLN A 66 6.31 -19.56 9.98
CA GLN A 66 5.14 -19.83 10.79
C GLN A 66 4.10 -18.72 10.59
N LEU A 67 2.83 -19.08 10.44
CA LEU A 67 1.75 -18.11 10.35
C LEU A 67 1.31 -17.64 11.74
N VAL A 68 1.10 -16.33 11.86
CA VAL A 68 0.56 -15.67 13.05
C VAL A 68 -0.59 -14.76 12.64
N PHE A 69 -1.74 -14.93 13.26
CA PHE A 69 -2.85 -13.99 13.08
C PHE A 69 -2.68 -12.81 14.03
N ALA A 70 -2.74 -11.60 13.52
CA ALA A 70 -2.64 -10.36 14.29
C ALA A 70 -3.72 -9.34 13.88
N GLY A 71 -4.97 -9.74 13.99
CA GLY A 71 -6.15 -8.89 13.82
C GLY A 71 -6.10 -7.96 12.62
N TYR A 72 -6.25 -6.65 12.85
CA TYR A 72 -6.08 -5.62 11.83
C TYR A 72 -4.62 -5.24 11.57
N GLY A 73 -3.66 -5.72 12.38
CA GLY A 73 -2.25 -5.32 12.29
C GLY A 73 -2.00 -3.88 12.74
N VAL A 74 -2.74 -3.43 13.72
CA VAL A 74 -2.69 -2.07 14.25
C VAL A 74 -1.97 -2.05 15.60
N ASP A 75 -1.13 -1.02 15.80
CA ASP A 75 -0.43 -0.79 17.06
C ASP A 75 -0.48 0.71 17.40
N ILE A 76 -1.29 1.05 18.39
CA ILE A 76 -1.44 2.41 18.88
C ILE A 76 -0.81 2.51 20.27
N ALA A 77 0.20 3.35 20.41
CA ALA A 77 0.88 3.54 21.68
C ALA A 77 -0.10 3.95 22.79
N GLY A 78 -0.12 3.18 23.88
CA GLY A 78 -1.03 3.38 25.00
C GLY A 78 -2.50 3.06 24.75
N GLY A 79 -2.82 2.43 23.60
CA GLY A 79 -4.18 2.12 23.20
C GLY A 79 -4.35 0.72 22.60
N TYR A 80 -5.10 0.64 21.50
CA TYR A 80 -5.34 -0.62 20.80
C TYR A 80 -4.06 -1.18 20.19
N SER A 81 -3.80 -2.47 20.40
CA SER A 81 -2.69 -3.17 19.77
C SER A 81 -3.03 -4.62 19.47
N ASP A 82 -2.84 -5.02 18.21
CA ASP A 82 -2.91 -6.41 17.75
C ASP A 82 -1.58 -7.16 17.99
N TYR A 83 -0.55 -6.47 18.49
CA TYR A 83 0.80 -7.06 18.67
C TYR A 83 1.21 -7.22 20.13
N LYS A 84 0.33 -6.86 21.09
CA LYS A 84 0.68 -6.79 22.51
C LYS A 84 1.15 -8.13 23.09
N ASP A 85 0.47 -9.22 22.71
CA ASP A 85 0.65 -10.54 23.35
C ASP A 85 1.14 -11.59 22.34
N ILE A 86 1.76 -11.18 21.25
CA ILE A 86 2.22 -12.08 20.19
C ILE A 86 3.61 -11.69 19.66
N ASP A 87 4.50 -12.66 19.55
CA ASP A 87 5.78 -12.50 18.87
C ASP A 87 5.62 -12.81 17.38
N VAL A 88 5.98 -11.84 16.54
CA VAL A 88 5.91 -11.96 15.06
C VAL A 88 7.29 -12.00 14.40
N LYS A 89 8.36 -11.95 15.19
CA LYS A 89 9.74 -11.92 14.67
C LYS A 89 10.05 -13.17 13.86
N GLY A 90 10.47 -12.98 12.62
CA GLY A 90 10.79 -14.07 11.69
C GLY A 90 9.56 -14.80 11.13
N LYS A 91 8.34 -14.39 11.46
CA LYS A 91 7.10 -15.07 11.06
C LYS A 91 6.40 -14.36 9.90
N ILE A 92 5.38 -14.99 9.34
CA ILE A 92 4.48 -14.42 8.33
C ILE A 92 3.19 -14.02 9.04
N VAL A 93 2.89 -12.72 9.05
CA VAL A 93 1.75 -12.16 9.78
C VAL A 93 0.51 -12.11 8.89
N VAL A 94 -0.59 -12.69 9.36
CA VAL A 94 -1.89 -12.66 8.70
C VAL A 94 -2.73 -11.54 9.31
N LEU A 95 -3.16 -10.61 8.47
CA LEU A 95 -3.92 -9.42 8.85
C LEU A 95 -5.26 -9.36 8.13
N ILE A 96 -6.25 -8.82 8.80
CA ILE A 96 -7.54 -8.44 8.18
C ILE A 96 -7.46 -7.02 7.65
N ASN A 97 -7.97 -6.79 6.45
CA ASN A 97 -8.08 -5.44 5.89
C ASN A 97 -9.09 -4.60 6.72
N GLY A 98 -8.82 -3.27 6.82
CA GLY A 98 -9.61 -2.35 7.63
C GLY A 98 -8.87 -1.86 8.86
N ALA A 99 -9.59 -1.27 9.81
CA ALA A 99 -9.08 -0.74 11.07
C ALA A 99 -10.08 -1.03 12.21
N PRO A 100 -9.64 -1.01 13.47
CA PRO A 100 -10.54 -1.17 14.61
C PRO A 100 -11.58 -0.03 14.63
N PRO A 101 -12.80 -0.29 15.12
CA PRO A 101 -13.86 0.73 15.22
C PRO A 101 -13.51 1.77 16.29
N GLY A 102 -14.23 2.90 16.27
CA GLY A 102 -14.10 3.97 17.26
C GLY A 102 -12.93 4.93 17.01
N LEU A 103 -12.14 4.74 15.98
CA LEU A 103 -11.10 5.69 15.57
C LEU A 103 -11.72 6.88 14.81
N ILE A 104 -11.14 8.07 14.96
CA ILE A 104 -11.47 9.22 14.10
C ILE A 104 -11.09 8.92 12.65
N SER A 105 -11.73 9.61 11.69
CA SER A 105 -11.61 9.32 10.25
C SER A 105 -10.17 9.30 9.74
N THR A 106 -9.33 10.22 10.18
CA THR A 106 -7.91 10.29 9.81
C THR A 106 -7.11 9.10 10.30
N LEU A 107 -7.33 8.65 11.53
CA LEU A 107 -6.69 7.44 12.07
C LEU A 107 -7.25 6.18 11.41
N THR A 108 -8.56 6.13 11.14
CA THR A 108 -9.16 5.01 10.39
C THR A 108 -8.52 4.88 9.01
N ALA A 109 -8.35 5.97 8.28
CA ALA A 109 -7.69 5.99 6.98
C ALA A 109 -6.22 5.54 7.09
N HIS A 110 -5.49 6.05 8.09
CA HIS A 110 -4.09 5.69 8.34
C HIS A 110 -3.92 4.19 8.59
N PHE A 111 -4.69 3.62 9.53
CA PHE A 111 -4.57 2.22 9.92
C PHE A 111 -5.24 1.23 8.93
N SER A 112 -6.12 1.70 8.06
CA SER A 112 -6.65 0.89 6.95
C SER A 112 -5.66 0.78 5.79
N ASN A 113 -4.64 1.63 5.73
CA ASN A 113 -3.67 1.62 4.64
C ASN A 113 -2.75 0.38 4.73
N ALA A 114 -2.69 -0.38 3.64
CA ALA A 114 -1.88 -1.61 3.56
C ALA A 114 -0.38 -1.35 3.79
N GLY A 115 0.15 -0.22 3.28
CA GLY A 115 1.55 0.17 3.46
C GLY A 115 1.89 0.40 4.94
N ASN A 116 1.00 1.06 5.69
CA ASN A 116 1.21 1.28 7.13
C ASN A 116 1.16 -0.04 7.92
N LYS A 117 0.26 -0.96 7.55
CA LYS A 117 0.21 -2.31 8.16
C LYS A 117 1.49 -3.11 7.91
N THR A 118 1.99 -3.09 6.67
CA THR A 118 3.25 -3.78 6.33
C THR A 118 4.44 -3.15 7.04
N THR A 119 4.47 -1.82 7.17
CA THR A 119 5.49 -1.10 7.94
C THR A 119 5.46 -1.51 9.41
N THR A 120 4.28 -1.55 10.03
CA THR A 120 4.12 -1.96 11.44
C THR A 120 4.60 -3.40 11.64
N ALA A 121 4.18 -4.34 10.80
CA ALA A 121 4.62 -5.72 10.87
C ALA A 121 6.16 -5.85 10.71
N PHE A 122 6.73 -5.13 9.75
CA PHE A 122 8.17 -5.10 9.52
C PHE A 122 8.94 -4.57 10.74
N THR A 123 8.53 -3.44 11.32
CA THR A 123 9.20 -2.86 12.51
C THR A 123 9.16 -3.79 13.72
N LYS A 124 8.19 -4.69 13.76
CA LYS A 124 8.10 -5.77 14.77
C LYS A 124 8.86 -7.03 14.38
N GLY A 125 9.58 -7.02 13.27
CA GLY A 125 10.47 -8.08 12.83
C GLY A 125 9.82 -9.20 12.02
N ALA A 126 8.61 -9.00 11.49
CA ALA A 126 7.98 -9.95 10.59
C ALA A 126 8.78 -10.14 9.29
N HIS A 127 8.81 -11.36 8.76
CA HIS A 127 9.41 -11.69 7.47
C HIS A 127 8.48 -11.42 6.29
N GLY A 128 7.17 -11.52 6.51
CA GLY A 128 6.17 -11.27 5.47
C GLY A 128 4.80 -10.98 6.05
N VAL A 129 3.90 -10.56 5.17
CA VAL A 129 2.53 -10.19 5.55
C VAL A 129 1.54 -10.77 4.54
N ILE A 130 0.43 -11.29 5.05
CA ILE A 130 -0.75 -11.67 4.25
C ILE A 130 -1.90 -10.78 4.69
N ILE A 131 -2.40 -9.92 3.80
CA ILE A 131 -3.56 -9.07 4.08
C ILE A 131 -4.80 -9.69 3.46
N ILE A 132 -5.80 -9.97 4.27
CA ILE A 132 -7.04 -10.63 3.85
C ILE A 132 -8.21 -9.66 3.95
N ASN A 133 -9.02 -9.61 2.88
CA ASN A 133 -10.31 -8.94 2.90
C ASN A 133 -11.44 -9.97 3.06
N PRO A 134 -12.02 -10.14 4.26
CA PRO A 134 -13.03 -11.15 4.52
C PRO A 134 -14.42 -10.82 3.96
N LEU A 135 -14.65 -9.57 3.52
CA LEU A 135 -15.98 -9.02 3.24
C LEU A 135 -16.26 -8.81 1.74
N SER A 136 -15.46 -9.32 0.82
CA SER A 136 -15.79 -9.15 -0.59
C SER A 136 -17.10 -9.89 -0.93
N ARG A 137 -18.12 -9.13 -1.28
CA ARG A 137 -19.41 -9.63 -1.75
C ARG A 137 -19.22 -10.35 -3.09
N GLY A 138 -19.50 -11.64 -3.13
CA GLY A 138 -19.56 -12.43 -4.35
C GLY A 138 -18.36 -13.33 -4.61
N GLY A 139 -18.29 -14.49 -3.99
CA GLY A 139 -17.64 -15.77 -4.36
C GLY A 139 -16.14 -15.80 -4.64
N THR A 140 -15.55 -14.78 -5.21
CA THR A 140 -14.13 -14.60 -5.44
C THR A 140 -13.69 -13.36 -4.64
N ASN A 141 -13.06 -13.59 -3.51
CA ASN A 141 -12.85 -12.62 -2.44
C ASN A 141 -11.56 -11.78 -2.59
N LEU A 142 -11.09 -11.57 -3.79
CA LEU A 142 -10.03 -10.62 -4.07
C LEU A 142 -10.59 -9.20 -4.00
N ASN A 143 -9.79 -8.27 -3.47
CA ASN A 143 -10.09 -6.85 -3.61
C ASN A 143 -10.49 -6.57 -5.06
N PRO A 144 -11.64 -5.94 -5.34
CA PRO A 144 -12.10 -5.65 -6.72
C PRO A 144 -11.04 -4.95 -7.57
N ALA A 145 -10.17 -4.11 -6.95
CA ALA A 145 -9.04 -3.50 -7.62
C ALA A 145 -7.99 -4.53 -8.06
N ILE A 146 -7.77 -5.60 -7.30
CA ILE A 146 -6.85 -6.69 -7.66
C ILE A 146 -7.48 -7.57 -8.74
N GLN A 147 -8.77 -7.86 -8.64
CA GLN A 147 -9.50 -8.56 -9.69
C GLN A 147 -9.52 -7.77 -11.01
N SER A 148 -9.79 -6.47 -10.96
CA SER A 148 -9.81 -5.64 -12.15
C SER A 148 -8.41 -5.51 -12.78
N ASN A 149 -7.37 -5.37 -11.97
CA ASN A 149 -5.98 -5.34 -12.46
C ASN A 149 -5.53 -6.69 -12.99
N THR A 150 -5.97 -7.80 -12.40
CA THR A 150 -5.64 -9.15 -12.87
C THR A 150 -6.47 -9.52 -14.12
N ALA A 151 -7.74 -9.09 -14.21
CA ALA A 151 -8.62 -9.38 -15.33
C ALA A 151 -8.35 -8.49 -16.55
N LEU A 152 -8.03 -7.20 -16.37
CA LEU A 152 -7.77 -6.23 -17.44
C LEU A 152 -6.32 -6.22 -17.91
N ASN A 153 -5.37 -6.58 -17.04
CA ASN A 153 -3.95 -6.64 -17.33
C ASN A 153 -3.35 -7.85 -16.62
N PRO A 154 -3.56 -9.05 -17.08
CA PRO A 154 -2.95 -10.23 -16.47
C PRO A 154 -1.42 -10.05 -16.43
N GLY A 155 -0.84 -10.20 -15.25
CA GLY A 155 0.59 -10.00 -15.02
C GLY A 155 1.03 -8.55 -14.80
N LYS A 156 0.14 -7.56 -14.74
CA LYS A 156 0.49 -6.16 -14.51
C LYS A 156 0.01 -5.67 -13.15
N THR A 157 0.76 -5.91 -12.11
CA THR A 157 0.58 -5.23 -10.83
C THR A 157 1.72 -4.20 -10.68
N ILE A 158 1.40 -2.94 -10.64
CA ILE A 158 2.37 -1.88 -10.40
C ILE A 158 2.56 -1.78 -8.88
N ALA A 159 3.74 -2.17 -8.39
CA ALA A 159 4.17 -1.85 -7.04
C ALA A 159 5.04 -0.59 -7.12
N TYR A 160 4.49 0.54 -6.75
CA TYR A 160 5.30 1.71 -6.40
C TYR A 160 5.89 1.40 -5.03
N GLY A 161 7.19 1.55 -4.83
CA GLY A 161 7.99 1.11 -3.68
C GLY A 161 7.50 1.38 -2.24
N ARG A 162 6.25 1.74 -2.06
CA ARG A 162 5.61 1.98 -0.76
C ARG A 162 4.92 0.76 -0.14
N GLY A 163 4.76 -0.33 -0.86
CA GLY A 163 4.15 -1.58 -0.33
C GLY A 163 5.13 -2.49 0.39
N PHE A 164 6.42 -2.30 0.14
CA PHE A 164 7.50 -3.03 0.79
C PHE A 164 8.37 -2.05 1.56
N VAL A 165 8.45 -2.25 2.86
CA VAL A 165 9.31 -1.47 3.74
C VAL A 165 10.44 -2.37 4.21
N GLY A 166 11.65 -1.91 4.06
CA GLY A 166 12.83 -2.63 4.54
C GLY A 166 13.03 -3.98 3.86
N ASN A 167 13.21 -5.03 4.65
CA ASN A 167 13.52 -6.38 4.19
C ASN A 167 12.34 -7.36 4.28
N LEU A 168 11.09 -6.90 4.17
CA LEU A 168 9.97 -7.82 3.99
C LEU A 168 10.21 -8.70 2.76
N LYS A 169 10.21 -10.01 2.96
CA LYS A 169 10.49 -10.98 1.88
C LYS A 169 9.27 -11.19 0.98
N THR A 170 8.06 -10.99 1.52
CA THR A 170 6.83 -11.17 0.76
C THR A 170 5.67 -10.36 1.36
N VAL A 171 4.79 -9.92 0.48
CA VAL A 171 3.46 -9.40 0.83
C VAL A 171 2.46 -10.11 -0.07
N LEU A 172 1.44 -10.71 0.53
CA LEU A 172 0.38 -11.40 -0.19
C LEU A 172 -0.97 -10.73 0.07
N ASN A 173 -1.78 -10.67 -0.97
CA ASN A 173 -3.21 -10.46 -0.83
C ASN A 173 -3.86 -11.84 -0.68
N GLY A 174 -4.45 -12.11 0.48
CA GLY A 174 -5.16 -13.34 0.77
C GLY A 174 -6.67 -13.17 0.60
N THR A 175 -7.36 -14.29 0.50
CA THR A 175 -8.81 -14.35 0.27
C THR A 175 -9.54 -14.98 1.46
N ALA A 176 -10.89 -14.93 1.45
CA ALA A 176 -11.67 -15.63 2.47
C ALA A 176 -11.53 -17.17 2.40
N PRO A 177 -11.39 -17.81 1.22
CA PRO A 177 -10.98 -19.22 1.15
C PRO A 177 -9.67 -19.52 1.91
N LEU A 178 -8.63 -18.70 1.72
CA LEU A 178 -7.40 -18.86 2.48
C LEU A 178 -7.65 -18.67 3.98
N LEU A 179 -8.41 -17.64 4.39
CA LEU A 179 -8.71 -17.40 5.80
C LEU A 179 -9.36 -18.63 6.45
N ARG A 180 -10.35 -19.21 5.79
CA ARG A 180 -11.00 -20.45 6.28
C ARG A 180 -10.01 -21.61 6.43
N LYS A 181 -9.12 -21.80 5.46
CA LYS A 181 -8.09 -22.85 5.52
C LYS A 181 -7.16 -22.70 6.73
N ILE A 182 -6.61 -21.49 6.94
CA ILE A 182 -5.64 -21.26 8.01
C ILE A 182 -6.26 -21.25 9.41
N PHE A 183 -7.59 -21.02 9.52
CA PHE A 183 -8.32 -21.16 10.78
C PHE A 183 -8.69 -22.61 11.11
N LEU A 184 -8.70 -23.49 10.10
CA LEU A 184 -8.95 -24.91 10.33
C LEU A 184 -7.90 -25.47 11.28
N ASN A 185 -8.33 -26.23 12.26
CA ASN A 185 -7.48 -26.80 13.32
C ASN A 185 -6.75 -25.77 14.21
N SER A 186 -7.12 -24.48 14.14
CA SER A 186 -6.53 -23.44 15.00
C SER A 186 -7.10 -23.46 16.44
N GLY A 187 -8.17 -24.19 16.68
CA GLY A 187 -8.93 -24.14 17.94
C GLY A 187 -9.70 -22.82 18.15
N LYS A 188 -9.76 -21.96 17.13
CA LYS A 188 -10.47 -20.67 17.16
C LYS A 188 -11.68 -20.70 16.24
N ASN A 189 -12.79 -20.14 16.69
CA ASN A 189 -13.93 -19.87 15.82
C ASN A 189 -13.68 -18.61 15.03
N MET A 190 -13.56 -18.74 13.70
CA MET A 190 -13.24 -17.63 12.79
C MET A 190 -14.30 -16.52 12.84
N GLU A 191 -15.58 -16.88 12.84
CA GLU A 191 -16.70 -15.93 12.86
C GLU A 191 -16.69 -15.12 14.16
N GLN A 192 -16.42 -15.76 15.29
CA GLN A 192 -16.31 -15.09 16.58
C GLN A 192 -15.10 -14.14 16.62
N VAL A 193 -13.94 -14.57 16.11
CA VAL A 193 -12.75 -13.70 16.02
C VAL A 193 -13.02 -12.48 15.17
N LEU A 194 -13.67 -12.64 14.00
CA LEU A 194 -14.03 -11.51 13.14
C LEU A 194 -15.08 -10.60 13.78
N ALA A 195 -16.02 -11.14 14.55
CA ALA A 195 -17.00 -10.38 15.32
C ALA A 195 -16.32 -9.57 16.45
N ASP A 196 -15.40 -10.20 17.19
CA ASP A 196 -14.60 -9.54 18.23
C ASP A 196 -13.81 -8.34 17.67
N LEU A 197 -13.13 -8.51 16.53
CA LEU A 197 -12.43 -7.42 15.86
C LEU A 197 -13.36 -6.26 15.47
N LYS A 198 -14.54 -6.56 14.92
CA LYS A 198 -15.57 -5.55 14.59
C LYS A 198 -16.08 -4.80 15.81
N ASN A 199 -16.00 -5.40 16.98
CA ASN A 199 -16.37 -4.80 18.26
C ASN A 199 -15.17 -4.12 18.97
N GLY A 200 -14.05 -3.95 18.29
CA GLY A 200 -12.87 -3.26 18.82
C GLY A 200 -12.00 -4.10 19.76
N LYS A 201 -12.24 -5.41 19.83
CA LYS A 201 -11.44 -6.31 20.66
C LYS A 201 -10.30 -6.88 19.81
N ALA A 202 -9.07 -6.59 20.21
CA ALA A 202 -7.88 -7.17 19.57
C ALA A 202 -7.84 -8.69 19.73
N SER A 203 -7.37 -9.39 18.69
CA SER A 203 -7.25 -10.83 18.70
C SER A 203 -6.02 -11.26 17.93
N SER A 204 -5.08 -11.92 18.61
CA SER A 204 -3.82 -12.36 18.04
C SER A 204 -3.42 -13.71 18.60
N PHE A 205 -2.95 -14.62 17.73
CA PHE A 205 -2.56 -15.97 18.10
C PHE A 205 -1.74 -16.63 17.00
N GLU A 206 -0.98 -17.66 17.37
CA GLU A 206 -0.31 -18.51 16.40
C GLU A 206 -1.31 -19.39 15.66
N LEU A 207 -1.12 -19.50 14.36
CA LEU A 207 -1.88 -20.43 13.52
C LEU A 207 -1.16 -21.79 13.44
N PRO A 208 -1.88 -22.91 13.23
CA PRO A 208 -1.26 -24.25 13.21
C PRO A 208 -0.51 -24.58 11.90
N TYR A 209 -0.19 -23.56 11.11
CA TYR A 209 0.41 -23.69 9.79
C TYR A 209 1.67 -22.83 9.64
N SER A 210 2.62 -23.31 8.84
CA SER A 210 3.61 -22.50 8.17
C SER A 210 3.26 -22.36 6.69
N ILE A 211 3.82 -21.35 6.03
CA ILE A 211 3.67 -21.14 4.58
C ILE A 211 5.05 -21.02 3.94
N ALA A 212 5.21 -21.61 2.77
CA ALA A 212 6.32 -21.34 1.86
C ALA A 212 5.77 -20.70 0.60
N VAL A 213 6.36 -19.57 0.17
CA VAL A 213 5.93 -18.78 -0.98
C VAL A 213 7.12 -18.53 -1.89
N SER A 214 6.92 -18.72 -3.19
CA SER A 214 7.88 -18.39 -4.23
C SER A 214 7.18 -17.75 -5.41
N TYR A 215 7.74 -16.65 -5.95
CA TYR A 215 7.23 -16.01 -7.17
C TYR A 215 8.32 -15.16 -7.83
N GLN A 216 8.12 -14.86 -9.10
CA GLN A 216 9.01 -14.02 -9.89
C GLN A 216 8.35 -12.70 -10.26
N THR A 217 9.17 -11.68 -10.39
CA THR A 217 8.78 -10.32 -10.75
C THR A 217 9.71 -9.80 -11.84
N THR A 218 9.17 -9.14 -12.85
CA THR A 218 9.96 -8.43 -13.86
C THR A 218 9.94 -6.95 -13.58
N HIS A 219 11.07 -6.28 -13.67
CA HIS A 219 11.21 -4.85 -13.40
C HIS A 219 11.44 -4.07 -14.69
N THR A 220 10.77 -2.92 -14.80
CA THR A 220 11.03 -1.93 -15.84
C THR A 220 11.06 -0.57 -15.20
N ASP A 221 12.17 0.14 -15.37
CA ASP A 221 12.31 1.49 -14.85
C ASP A 221 11.97 2.51 -15.94
N PHE A 222 11.26 3.57 -15.58
CA PHE A 222 10.96 4.68 -16.45
C PHE A 222 11.16 6.00 -15.72
N VAL A 223 11.43 7.06 -16.48
CA VAL A 223 11.65 8.39 -15.95
C VAL A 223 10.34 9.15 -15.94
N SER A 224 10.02 9.77 -14.80
CA SER A 224 8.99 10.77 -14.63
C SER A 224 9.60 12.05 -14.05
N HIS A 225 8.82 13.11 -13.93
CA HIS A 225 9.30 14.38 -13.42
C HIS A 225 8.27 15.02 -12.49
N ASN A 226 8.76 15.60 -11.39
CA ASN A 226 8.03 16.65 -10.69
C ASN A 226 8.35 17.99 -11.35
N ILE A 227 7.44 18.96 -11.23
CA ILE A 227 7.66 20.34 -11.66
C ILE A 227 7.72 21.20 -10.41
N LEU A 228 8.80 21.95 -10.24
CA LEU A 228 9.13 22.74 -9.06
C LEU A 228 9.38 24.19 -9.44
N GLY A 229 8.68 25.09 -8.77
CA GLY A 229 8.91 26.53 -8.90
C GLY A 229 8.99 27.16 -7.52
N LEU A 230 9.83 28.14 -7.35
CA LEU A 230 10.13 28.78 -6.08
C LEU A 230 9.78 30.27 -6.11
N ILE A 231 9.19 30.74 -5.05
CA ILE A 231 9.12 32.17 -4.70
C ILE A 231 10.07 32.36 -3.50
N PRO A 232 11.24 33.02 -3.69
CA PRO A 232 12.19 33.17 -2.59
C PRO A 232 11.62 34.00 -1.44
N GLY A 233 11.90 33.55 -0.20
CA GLY A 233 11.55 34.29 1.00
C GLY A 233 12.33 35.59 1.15
N SER A 234 11.73 36.60 1.79
CA SER A 234 12.32 37.93 1.98
C SER A 234 13.07 38.10 3.30
N ASP A 235 12.83 37.22 4.29
CA ASP A 235 13.49 37.26 5.59
C ASP A 235 14.87 36.57 5.52
N PRO A 236 15.93 37.16 6.04
CA PRO A 236 17.29 36.61 5.91
C PRO A 236 17.48 35.25 6.61
N VAL A 237 16.66 34.92 7.62
CA VAL A 237 16.69 33.64 8.36
C VAL A 237 15.59 32.71 7.83
N LEU A 238 14.35 33.17 7.80
CA LEU A 238 13.18 32.35 7.48
C LEU A 238 13.11 31.94 6.00
N LYS A 239 13.83 32.59 5.09
CA LYS A 239 13.89 32.20 3.67
C LYS A 239 14.39 30.77 3.45
N ASN A 240 15.06 30.17 4.44
CA ASN A 240 15.53 28.80 4.40
C ASN A 240 14.46 27.78 4.87
N GLU A 241 13.32 28.27 5.33
CA GLU A 241 12.13 27.46 5.61
C GLU A 241 11.15 27.56 4.45
N TYR A 242 10.44 26.45 4.16
CA TYR A 242 9.59 26.37 2.98
C TYR A 242 8.14 26.12 3.36
N VAL A 243 7.23 26.85 2.71
CA VAL A 243 5.82 26.53 2.66
C VAL A 243 5.56 25.85 1.32
N VAL A 244 5.28 24.54 1.35
CA VAL A 244 5.11 23.74 0.12
C VAL A 244 3.63 23.61 -0.22
N HIS A 245 3.25 24.08 -1.41
CA HIS A 245 1.98 23.78 -2.04
C HIS A 245 2.20 22.68 -3.08
N SER A 246 1.40 21.63 -3.06
CA SER A 246 1.55 20.50 -3.98
C SER A 246 0.22 20.07 -4.58
N ALA A 247 0.26 19.64 -5.83
CA ALA A 247 -0.84 18.98 -6.51
C ALA A 247 -0.25 17.96 -7.49
N HIS A 248 -0.92 16.83 -7.69
CA HIS A 248 -0.47 15.85 -8.66
C HIS A 248 -1.12 16.10 -10.03
N LEU A 249 -0.36 15.88 -11.10
CA LEU A 249 -0.82 16.07 -12.48
C LEU A 249 -1.31 14.76 -13.12
N ASP A 250 -0.92 13.64 -12.55
CA ASP A 250 -1.24 12.30 -12.99
C ASP A 250 -2.57 11.83 -12.40
N HIS A 251 -3.44 11.26 -13.26
CA HIS A 251 -4.64 10.52 -12.85
C HIS A 251 -4.59 9.12 -13.46
N LEU A 252 -5.68 8.36 -13.37
CA LEU A 252 -5.72 6.95 -13.77
C LEU A 252 -5.46 6.73 -15.28
N GLY A 253 -5.65 7.73 -16.10
CA GLY A 253 -5.50 7.63 -17.54
C GLY A 253 -6.54 6.73 -18.18
N ILE A 254 -6.12 5.72 -18.93
CA ILE A 254 -7.02 4.73 -19.55
C ILE A 254 -7.22 3.55 -18.59
N GLY A 255 -8.46 3.26 -18.26
CA GLY A 255 -8.82 2.21 -17.32
C GLY A 255 -10.02 1.38 -17.80
N ARG A 256 -10.76 0.82 -16.85
CA ARG A 256 -11.97 0.04 -17.14
C ARG A 256 -13.04 0.92 -17.82
N VAL A 257 -13.67 0.41 -18.86
CA VAL A 257 -14.80 1.09 -19.51
C VAL A 257 -15.97 1.24 -18.53
N VAL A 258 -16.45 2.47 -18.34
CA VAL A 258 -17.64 2.81 -17.55
C VAL A 258 -18.57 3.63 -18.47
N ASN A 259 -19.79 3.17 -18.71
CA ASN A 259 -20.76 3.81 -19.60
C ASN A 259 -20.20 4.14 -21.03
N GLY A 260 -19.36 3.25 -21.57
CA GLY A 260 -18.77 3.43 -22.89
C GLY A 260 -17.49 4.26 -22.93
N ASP A 261 -17.06 4.85 -21.81
CA ASP A 261 -15.84 5.65 -21.70
C ASP A 261 -14.77 4.89 -20.87
N SER A 262 -13.54 4.87 -21.38
CA SER A 262 -12.37 4.29 -20.71
C SER A 262 -11.38 5.35 -20.22
N ILE A 263 -11.61 6.63 -20.49
CA ILE A 263 -10.73 7.73 -20.14
C ILE A 263 -11.16 8.32 -18.79
N TYR A 264 -10.28 8.24 -17.81
CA TYR A 264 -10.47 8.86 -16.50
C TYR A 264 -9.85 10.26 -16.54
N ASN A 265 -10.65 11.27 -16.82
CA ASN A 265 -10.22 12.62 -17.15
C ASN A 265 -9.50 13.35 -15.99
N GLY A 266 -9.80 13.02 -14.72
CA GLY A 266 -9.11 13.59 -13.56
C GLY A 266 -9.36 15.09 -13.34
N ALA A 267 -10.52 15.62 -13.75
CA ALA A 267 -10.80 17.05 -13.64
C ALA A 267 -10.77 17.54 -12.18
N HIS A 268 -11.45 16.81 -11.27
CA HIS A 268 -11.44 17.11 -9.85
C HIS A 268 -10.21 16.52 -9.14
N ASP A 269 -9.78 15.36 -9.54
CA ASP A 269 -8.64 14.60 -8.98
C ASP A 269 -7.54 14.41 -10.06
N ASN A 270 -6.60 15.33 -10.28
CA ASN A 270 -6.43 16.53 -9.49
C ASN A 270 -6.07 17.77 -10.35
N ALA A 271 -6.68 17.90 -11.54
CA ALA A 271 -6.48 19.09 -12.39
C ALA A 271 -6.94 20.37 -11.69
N SER A 272 -7.99 20.30 -10.85
CA SER A 272 -8.44 21.43 -10.03
C SER A 272 -7.38 21.87 -9.01
N GLY A 273 -6.68 20.93 -8.38
CA GLY A 273 -5.55 21.24 -7.49
C GLY A 273 -4.38 21.88 -8.23
N VAL A 274 -4.06 21.39 -9.43
CA VAL A 274 -3.02 22.00 -10.29
C VAL A 274 -3.40 23.42 -10.70
N ALA A 275 -4.66 23.66 -11.09
CA ALA A 275 -5.15 25.00 -11.43
C ALA A 275 -5.07 25.94 -10.22
N SER A 276 -5.45 25.48 -9.04
CA SER A 276 -5.35 26.23 -7.78
C SER A 276 -3.89 26.57 -7.45
N LEU A 277 -2.98 25.63 -7.62
CA LEU A 277 -1.54 25.83 -7.40
C LEU A 277 -0.97 26.92 -8.32
N LEU A 278 -1.32 26.87 -9.61
CA LEU A 278 -0.90 27.88 -10.58
C LEU A 278 -1.48 29.28 -10.24
N GLU A 279 -2.72 29.32 -9.77
CA GLU A 279 -3.37 30.58 -9.39
C GLU A 279 -2.75 31.15 -8.09
N ILE A 280 -2.46 30.32 -7.10
CA ILE A 280 -1.72 30.73 -5.89
C ILE A 280 -0.38 31.37 -6.29
N ALA A 281 0.39 30.71 -7.15
CA ALA A 281 1.66 31.25 -7.63
C ALA A 281 1.48 32.58 -8.36
N ARG A 282 0.44 32.70 -9.21
CA ARG A 282 0.10 33.94 -9.92
C ARG A 282 -0.22 35.08 -8.95
N VAL A 283 -1.04 34.80 -7.91
CA VAL A 283 -1.44 35.79 -6.90
C VAL A 283 -0.22 36.28 -6.12
N TYR A 284 0.66 35.41 -5.67
CA TYR A 284 1.91 35.81 -4.99
C TYR A 284 2.74 36.79 -5.86
N ARG A 285 2.84 36.48 -7.15
CA ARG A 285 3.64 37.33 -8.07
C ARG A 285 2.95 38.64 -8.41
N SER A 286 1.64 38.66 -8.63
CA SER A 286 0.89 39.86 -9.05
C SER A 286 0.58 40.81 -7.89
N SER A 287 0.46 40.30 -6.66
CA SER A 287 0.18 41.13 -5.49
C SER A 287 1.39 41.92 -4.94
N GLY A 288 2.59 41.60 -5.41
CA GLY A 288 3.82 42.16 -4.87
C GLY A 288 4.14 41.64 -3.45
N ALA A 289 3.44 40.61 -2.99
CA ALA A 289 3.67 39.99 -1.68
C ALA A 289 5.12 39.51 -1.56
N LYS A 290 5.71 39.77 -0.41
CA LYS A 290 7.05 39.33 -0.06
C LYS A 290 6.95 38.37 1.12
N PRO A 291 6.68 37.07 0.89
CA PRO A 291 6.59 36.10 2.00
C PRO A 291 7.92 36.07 2.75
N LYS A 292 7.87 35.91 4.07
CA LYS A 292 9.09 35.80 4.86
C LYS A 292 9.80 34.46 4.60
N ARG A 293 9.03 33.36 4.53
CA ARG A 293 9.50 32.04 4.13
C ARG A 293 9.47 31.88 2.62
N SER A 294 10.27 30.98 2.11
CA SER A 294 10.18 30.55 0.70
C SER A 294 8.89 29.74 0.46
N VAL A 295 8.30 29.89 -0.73
CA VAL A 295 7.06 29.20 -1.12
C VAL A 295 7.30 28.42 -2.42
#